data_bc19826bb05adb43008bd5748cffba16
#
_entry.id   bc19826bb05adb43008bd5748cffba16
#
_cell.length_a   1.000
_cell.length_b   1.000
_cell.length_c   1.000
_cell.angle_alpha   90.00
_cell.angle_beta   90.00
_cell.angle_gamma   90.00
#
_symmetry.space_group_name_H-M   'P 1'
#
loop_
_entity.id
_entity.type
_entity.pdbx_description
1 polymer ?
#
loop_
_entity_poly.entity_id
_entity_poly.type
_entity_poly.pdbx_seq_one_letter_code
_entity_poly.pdbx_strand_id
1 'polypeptide(L)'
;MIPTVRKLVMVAAVAMTLMLAASPSVASSSTPSTSPAGSSTRTQASTAMNTRQPQDVDDVYFLTPSVGWASEDNPTPLLMTTDGGAHWRDVSPPMLKRKGLALSNGLAGAAFLSPSDFFVSLYESSEPEGFRPVFLLHTTDSGRKWTEVGSFPEGVGTAWVSFQNDQQGWDAIGNGAAGGTFTVTIYETTNGGVHWVMVSRSMSLGGKPGTPDNSSGCGDTGLVVQGTLRAPVLWLTGYFASGPCVMESTDGGRRWGHARLPGTSAASGGEAWPPVFSSGSNGALAAWYGTEHGAVTAIYSTTNGGKTWVEHRSPAANPALVAVVSATTWFAAIDRTFYRTTDGGTSWSTVRGSLNVGGVQASNTLDFVNTVDGWAVVEGRVWHTTDEGRMWVHEVLPT
;
A
#
# COMPACT_ATOMS: atom_id res chain seq x y z
N MET A 1 10.71 10.77 -23.18
CA MET A 1 10.81 10.78 -21.74
C MET A 1 9.86 9.69 -21.28
N ILE A 2 10.37 8.61 -20.72
CA ILE A 2 9.55 7.54 -20.15
C ILE A 2 9.06 8.08 -18.83
N PRO A 3 7.74 8.09 -18.54
CA PRO A 3 7.28 8.45 -17.21
C PRO A 3 7.86 7.43 -16.22
N THR A 4 8.60 7.91 -15.26
CA THR A 4 9.07 7.12 -14.13
C THR A 4 7.83 6.69 -13.38
N VAL A 5 7.47 5.42 -13.44
CA VAL A 5 6.39 4.84 -12.64
C VAL A 5 6.84 4.99 -11.19
N ARG A 6 6.29 5.99 -10.51
CA ARG A 6 6.48 6.21 -9.09
C ARG A 6 5.46 5.40 -8.32
N LYS A 7 5.85 4.98 -7.16
CA LYS A 7 5.16 4.06 -6.29
C LYS A 7 4.02 4.65 -5.50
N LEU A 8 3.07 3.78 -5.30
CA LEU A 8 2.19 3.79 -4.14
C LEU A 8 2.94 3.19 -2.94
N VAL A 9 3.15 3.96 -1.90
CA VAL A 9 3.53 3.44 -0.59
C VAL A 9 2.22 3.19 0.14
N MET A 10 1.77 1.97 0.12
CA MET A 10 0.57 1.57 0.85
C MET A 10 0.98 0.80 2.10
N VAL A 11 0.52 1.27 3.22
CA VAL A 11 0.51 0.49 4.45
C VAL A 11 -0.77 -0.35 4.41
N ALA A 12 -0.66 -1.59 3.96
CA ALA A 12 -1.74 -2.53 4.18
C ALA A 12 -1.82 -2.81 5.69
N ALA A 13 -2.81 -2.22 6.36
CA ALA A 13 -3.12 -2.54 7.73
C ALA A 13 -3.69 -3.95 7.79
N VAL A 14 -2.82 -4.96 7.89
CA VAL A 14 -3.23 -6.26 8.37
C VAL A 14 -3.38 -6.11 9.88
N ALA A 15 -4.62 -5.92 10.35
CA ALA A 15 -4.97 -6.07 11.75
C ALA A 15 -4.74 -7.54 12.13
N MET A 16 -3.50 -7.86 12.50
CA MET A 16 -3.15 -9.14 13.08
C MET A 16 -3.59 -9.09 14.55
N THR A 17 -4.83 -9.51 14.80
CA THR A 17 -5.30 -9.82 16.15
C THR A 17 -4.36 -10.88 16.72
N LEU A 18 -3.45 -10.46 17.60
CA LEU A 18 -2.65 -11.38 18.41
C LEU A 18 -3.63 -12.18 19.28
N MET A 19 -3.93 -13.41 18.90
CA MET A 19 -4.51 -14.37 19.83
C MET A 19 -3.44 -14.75 20.85
N LEU A 20 -3.36 -14.01 21.95
CA LEU A 20 -2.73 -14.50 23.16
C LEU A 20 -3.57 -15.69 23.64
N ALA A 21 -2.96 -16.85 23.64
CA ALA A 21 -3.52 -18.02 24.29
C ALA A 21 -3.70 -17.73 25.79
N ALA A 22 -4.94 -17.53 26.21
CA ALA A 22 -5.29 -17.42 27.61
C ALA A 22 -5.31 -18.84 28.19
N SER A 23 -4.43 -19.07 29.15
CA SER A 23 -4.49 -20.23 30.05
C SER A 23 -5.75 -20.15 30.91
N PRO A 24 -6.43 -21.26 31.22
CA PRO A 24 -7.64 -21.22 32.00
C PRO A 24 -7.33 -20.95 33.47
N SER A 25 -7.83 -19.86 34.01
CA SER A 25 -7.89 -19.64 35.46
C SER A 25 -9.22 -20.09 36.03
N VAL A 26 -9.11 -20.81 37.12
CA VAL A 26 -10.14 -21.44 37.95
C VAL A 26 -11.20 -20.45 38.43
N ALA A 27 -12.46 -20.86 38.32
CA ALA A 27 -13.61 -20.14 38.82
C ALA A 27 -13.62 -20.08 40.36
N SER A 28 -13.87 -18.91 40.91
CA SER A 28 -14.32 -18.71 42.28
C SER A 28 -15.69 -18.04 42.26
N SER A 29 -16.65 -18.73 42.84
CA SER A 29 -18.04 -18.33 43.04
C SER A 29 -18.18 -17.27 44.13
N SER A 30 -18.96 -16.22 43.90
CA SER A 30 -19.61 -15.46 44.96
C SER A 30 -20.96 -14.91 44.51
N THR A 31 -21.92 -15.10 45.36
CA THR A 31 -23.35 -14.90 45.30
C THR A 31 -23.84 -13.46 45.17
N PRO A 32 -25.11 -13.22 44.78
CA PRO A 32 -25.63 -11.90 44.45
C PRO A 32 -26.20 -11.15 45.64
N SER A 33 -26.15 -9.86 45.61
CA SER A 33 -26.83 -8.92 46.51
C SER A 33 -27.81 -8.03 45.73
N THR A 34 -29.00 -7.96 46.24
CA THR A 34 -30.22 -7.36 45.69
C THR A 34 -30.32 -5.86 45.95
N SER A 35 -30.82 -5.13 44.95
CA SER A 35 -31.71 -3.96 44.77
C SER A 35 -31.77 -2.83 45.85
N PRO A 36 -32.30 -1.64 45.56
CA PRO A 36 -33.50 -1.38 44.74
C PRO A 36 -33.50 -0.12 43.83
N ALA A 37 -34.55 -0.05 43.07
CA ALA A 37 -34.95 0.90 42.06
C ALA A 37 -35.06 2.37 42.49
N GLY A 38 -34.74 3.26 41.52
CA GLY A 38 -35.09 4.68 41.54
C GLY A 38 -35.35 5.16 40.12
N SER A 39 -36.62 5.35 39.79
CA SER A 39 -37.18 5.89 38.57
C SER A 39 -36.81 7.34 38.38
N SER A 40 -36.32 7.71 37.16
CA SER A 40 -36.59 9.03 36.61
C SER A 40 -36.42 9.01 35.08
N THR A 41 -37.50 8.87 34.38
CA THR A 41 -37.68 9.09 32.96
C THR A 41 -37.44 10.58 32.65
N ARG A 42 -36.34 10.87 31.94
CA ARG A 42 -36.17 12.09 31.22
C ARG A 42 -35.86 11.77 29.75
N THR A 43 -36.95 11.80 28.97
CA THR A 43 -36.86 11.71 27.51
C THR A 43 -36.12 12.97 27.02
N GLN A 44 -34.84 12.86 26.75
CA GLN A 44 -34.15 13.81 25.90
C GLN A 44 -34.28 13.32 24.47
N ALA A 45 -35.03 14.05 23.67
CA ALA A 45 -34.98 13.93 22.23
C ALA A 45 -33.55 14.26 21.79
N SER A 46 -32.78 13.23 21.51
CA SER A 46 -31.50 13.33 20.82
C SER A 46 -31.82 13.74 19.39
N THR A 47 -31.72 15.04 19.12
CA THR A 47 -31.51 15.53 17.76
C THR A 47 -30.16 14.97 17.36
N ALA A 48 -30.14 13.85 16.65
CA ALA A 48 -28.95 13.34 16.01
C ALA A 48 -28.54 14.42 14.98
N MET A 49 -27.66 15.34 15.39
CA MET A 49 -26.80 16.03 14.45
C MET A 49 -26.02 14.92 13.76
N ASN A 50 -26.31 14.75 12.49
CA ASN A 50 -25.52 13.95 11.58
C ASN A 50 -24.18 14.68 11.39
N THR A 51 -23.34 14.67 12.43
CA THR A 51 -21.95 15.10 12.33
C THR A 51 -21.26 13.98 11.57
N ARG A 52 -21.16 14.16 10.23
CA ARG A 52 -20.26 13.38 9.40
C ARG A 52 -18.90 13.39 10.11
N GLN A 53 -18.37 12.20 10.40
CA GLN A 53 -17.05 12.06 11.01
C GLN A 53 -16.02 12.76 10.12
N PRO A 54 -14.92 13.26 10.66
CA PRO A 54 -13.82 13.75 9.84
C PRO A 54 -13.46 12.68 8.80
N GLN A 55 -13.20 13.11 7.58
CA GLN A 55 -12.89 12.24 6.44
C GLN A 55 -11.75 11.32 6.82
N ASP A 56 -12.01 10.02 6.79
CA ASP A 56 -10.98 9.00 7.01
C ASP A 56 -10.35 8.68 5.64
N VAL A 57 -9.33 9.46 5.28
CA VAL A 57 -8.51 9.19 4.10
C VAL A 57 -7.57 8.02 4.44
N ASP A 58 -7.59 7.01 3.58
CA ASP A 58 -6.71 5.85 3.73
C ASP A 58 -5.36 6.08 3.10
N ASP A 59 -5.36 6.70 1.92
CA ASP A 59 -4.13 6.81 1.13
C ASP A 59 -4.16 7.99 0.16
N VAL A 60 -2.97 8.48 -0.17
CA VAL A 60 -2.73 9.48 -1.20
C VAL A 60 -1.60 9.04 -2.12
N TYR A 61 -1.74 9.35 -3.39
CA TYR A 61 -0.69 9.14 -4.40
C TYR A 61 -0.55 10.39 -5.25
N PHE A 62 0.66 10.90 -5.38
CA PHE A 62 0.96 12.05 -6.23
C PHE A 62 1.88 11.66 -7.39
N LEU A 63 1.42 11.92 -8.60
CA LEU A 63 2.19 11.71 -9.83
C LEU A 63 3.17 12.87 -10.08
N THR A 64 2.74 14.09 -9.72
CA THR A 64 3.50 15.33 -9.82
C THR A 64 3.21 16.21 -8.60
N PRO A 65 3.94 17.31 -8.37
CA PRO A 65 3.62 18.25 -7.31
C PRO A 65 2.19 18.84 -7.37
N SER A 66 1.55 18.82 -8.53
CA SER A 66 0.20 19.35 -8.71
C SER A 66 -0.88 18.28 -8.88
N VAL A 67 -0.54 17.09 -9.34
CA VAL A 67 -1.54 16.06 -9.69
C VAL A 67 -1.42 14.87 -8.78
N GLY A 68 -2.52 14.55 -8.11
CA GLY A 68 -2.61 13.39 -7.22
C GLY A 68 -4.03 12.88 -7.04
N TRP A 69 -4.11 11.75 -6.35
CA TRP A 69 -5.35 11.07 -6.00
C TRP A 69 -5.37 10.74 -4.51
N ALA A 70 -6.58 10.62 -3.97
CA ALA A 70 -6.83 10.17 -2.61
C ALA A 70 -7.97 9.16 -2.62
N SER A 71 -7.91 8.19 -1.72
CA SER A 71 -9.02 7.28 -1.42
C SER A 71 -9.44 7.41 0.03
N GLU A 72 -10.74 7.29 0.28
CA GLU A 72 -11.32 7.27 1.63
C GLU A 72 -11.87 5.87 1.92
N ASP A 73 -11.95 5.51 3.20
CA ASP A 73 -12.61 4.28 3.63
C ASP A 73 -14.14 4.50 3.69
N ASN A 74 -14.84 3.74 2.90
CA ASN A 74 -16.29 3.47 2.84
C ASN A 74 -17.29 4.65 3.11
N PRO A 75 -18.10 5.07 2.12
CA PRO A 75 -18.12 4.62 0.73
C PRO A 75 -17.03 5.35 -0.05
N THR A 76 -16.12 4.58 -0.53
CA THR A 76 -14.82 4.98 -1.06
C THR A 76 -14.91 5.95 -2.24
N PRO A 77 -14.90 7.28 -2.09
CA PRO A 77 -14.68 8.13 -3.24
C PRO A 77 -13.20 8.02 -3.67
N LEU A 78 -13.00 8.02 -4.97
CA LEU A 78 -11.72 8.31 -5.58
C LEU A 78 -11.69 9.81 -5.86
N LEU A 79 -10.85 10.52 -5.14
CA LEU A 79 -10.67 11.96 -5.30
C LEU A 79 -9.45 12.25 -6.16
N MET A 80 -9.47 13.34 -6.90
CA MET A 80 -8.34 13.81 -7.71
C MET A 80 -8.12 15.31 -7.49
N THR A 81 -6.87 15.69 -7.38
CA THR A 81 -6.41 17.08 -7.41
C THR A 81 -5.56 17.37 -8.63
N THR A 82 -5.53 18.62 -9.08
CA THR A 82 -4.64 19.13 -10.14
C THR A 82 -3.88 20.38 -9.72
N ASP A 83 -3.97 20.74 -8.44
CA ASP A 83 -3.33 21.92 -7.84
C ASP A 83 -2.65 21.62 -6.51
N GLY A 84 -2.15 20.39 -6.34
CA GLY A 84 -1.34 19.99 -5.21
C GLY A 84 -2.13 19.66 -3.94
N GLY A 85 -3.46 19.54 -4.03
CA GLY A 85 -4.33 19.24 -2.90
C GLY A 85 -5.19 20.43 -2.46
N ALA A 86 -4.96 21.65 -3.02
CA ALA A 86 -5.75 22.81 -2.66
C ALA A 86 -7.24 22.65 -3.00
N HIS A 87 -7.54 21.94 -4.08
CA HIS A 87 -8.91 21.54 -4.43
C HIS A 87 -8.95 20.10 -4.89
N TRP A 88 -9.95 19.37 -4.42
CA TRP A 88 -10.20 17.98 -4.78
C TRP A 88 -11.57 17.85 -5.45
N ARG A 89 -11.68 16.94 -6.40
CA ARG A 89 -12.96 16.58 -7.01
C ARG A 89 -13.15 15.07 -7.01
N ASP A 90 -14.39 14.65 -6.83
CA ASP A 90 -14.78 13.26 -6.97
C ASP A 90 -14.66 12.82 -8.45
N VAL A 91 -13.84 11.80 -8.68
CA VAL A 91 -13.63 11.16 -9.98
C VAL A 91 -14.05 9.69 -9.95
N SER A 92 -14.78 9.30 -8.93
CA SER A 92 -15.22 7.92 -8.73
C SER A 92 -15.98 7.36 -9.91
N PRO A 93 -15.73 6.10 -10.28
CA PRO A 93 -16.60 5.41 -11.21
C PRO A 93 -18.05 5.38 -10.70
N PRO A 94 -19.05 5.62 -11.55
CA PRO A 94 -20.47 5.58 -11.13
C PRO A 94 -20.89 4.25 -10.50
N MET A 95 -20.16 3.18 -10.80
CA MET A 95 -20.40 1.83 -10.25
C MET A 95 -20.14 1.77 -8.74
N LEU A 96 -19.25 2.58 -8.19
CA LEU A 96 -19.00 2.66 -6.72
C LEU A 96 -20.24 3.08 -5.92
N LYS A 97 -21.24 3.68 -6.55
CA LYS A 97 -22.55 3.95 -5.92
C LYS A 97 -23.39 2.70 -5.65
N ARG A 98 -23.01 1.55 -6.23
CA ARG A 98 -23.69 0.28 -5.97
C ARG A 98 -23.24 -0.27 -4.60
N LYS A 99 -24.23 -0.73 -3.82
CA LYS A 99 -23.95 -1.35 -2.52
C LYS A 99 -23.04 -2.58 -2.68
N GLY A 100 -22.01 -2.66 -1.88
CA GLY A 100 -21.09 -3.79 -1.85
C GLY A 100 -19.90 -3.69 -2.82
N LEU A 101 -19.81 -2.63 -3.64
CA LEU A 101 -18.63 -2.37 -4.46
C LEU A 101 -17.73 -1.33 -3.79
N ALA A 102 -16.43 -1.59 -3.82
CA ALA A 102 -15.40 -0.64 -3.36
C ALA A 102 -14.15 -0.74 -4.26
N LEU A 103 -13.23 0.23 -4.12
CA LEU A 103 -11.92 0.15 -4.78
C LEU A 103 -11.18 -1.07 -4.25
N SER A 104 -10.59 -1.87 -5.14
CA SER A 104 -9.79 -3.00 -4.75
C SER A 104 -8.48 -2.49 -4.15
N ASN A 105 -8.29 -2.74 -2.85
CA ASN A 105 -7.07 -2.36 -2.15
C ASN A 105 -6.74 -0.84 -2.22
N GLY A 106 -7.77 0.01 -2.19
CA GLY A 106 -7.60 1.46 -2.27
C GLY A 106 -6.89 1.90 -3.56
N LEU A 107 -5.90 2.77 -3.44
CA LEU A 107 -5.11 3.24 -4.59
C LEU A 107 -4.13 2.18 -5.14
N ALA A 108 -3.81 1.11 -4.41
CA ALA A 108 -2.96 0.02 -4.93
C ALA A 108 -3.68 -0.85 -5.97
N GLY A 109 -5.00 -0.85 -5.98
CA GLY A 109 -5.82 -1.42 -7.04
C GLY A 109 -5.99 -0.49 -8.25
N ALA A 110 -5.21 0.59 -8.34
CA ALA A 110 -5.24 1.55 -9.44
C ALA A 110 -3.89 1.64 -10.14
N ALA A 111 -3.91 1.98 -11.42
CA ALA A 111 -2.71 2.23 -12.22
C ALA A 111 -2.82 3.59 -12.91
N PHE A 112 -2.03 4.56 -12.46
CA PHE A 112 -2.06 5.93 -12.96
C PHE A 112 -0.97 6.12 -14.04
N LEU A 113 -1.37 6.14 -15.31
CA LEU A 113 -0.46 6.33 -16.46
C LEU A 113 -0.20 7.81 -16.74
N SER A 114 -1.21 8.63 -16.58
CA SER A 114 -1.15 10.09 -16.72
C SER A 114 -2.28 10.76 -15.93
N PRO A 115 -2.31 12.09 -15.83
CA PRO A 115 -3.42 12.80 -15.18
C PRO A 115 -4.80 12.52 -15.79
N SER A 116 -4.86 12.12 -17.05
CA SER A 116 -6.12 11.82 -17.74
C SER A 116 -6.38 10.33 -17.96
N ASP A 117 -5.34 9.51 -17.88
CA ASP A 117 -5.36 8.10 -18.27
C ASP A 117 -4.99 7.21 -17.09
N PHE A 118 -5.96 6.48 -16.56
CA PHE A 118 -5.75 5.58 -15.44
C PHE A 118 -6.83 4.51 -15.32
N PHE A 119 -6.44 3.41 -14.69
CA PHE A 119 -7.29 2.25 -14.42
C PHE A 119 -7.58 2.17 -12.92
N VAL A 120 -8.75 1.63 -12.59
CA VAL A 120 -9.09 1.22 -11.23
C VAL A 120 -9.74 -0.14 -11.23
N SER A 121 -9.40 -0.97 -10.25
CA SER A 121 -10.06 -2.23 -10.01
C SER A 121 -11.09 -2.07 -8.88
N LEU A 122 -12.25 -2.70 -9.05
CA LEU A 122 -13.28 -2.78 -8.03
C LEU A 122 -13.40 -4.21 -7.52
N TYR A 123 -13.68 -4.34 -6.23
CA TYR A 123 -14.06 -5.62 -5.64
C TYR A 123 -15.51 -5.59 -5.15
N GLU A 124 -16.10 -6.75 -5.06
CA GLU A 124 -17.38 -6.97 -4.41
C GLU A 124 -17.15 -7.64 -3.06
N SER A 125 -17.67 -7.01 -2.00
CA SER A 125 -17.72 -7.61 -0.69
C SER A 125 -18.99 -8.45 -0.58
N SER A 126 -18.86 -9.77 -0.73
CA SER A 126 -19.97 -10.71 -0.55
C SER A 126 -19.70 -11.61 0.65
N GLU A 127 -20.52 -11.46 1.68
CA GLU A 127 -20.55 -12.43 2.77
C GLU A 127 -21.28 -13.71 2.30
N PRO A 128 -20.73 -14.89 2.55
CA PRO A 128 -19.55 -15.28 3.33
C PRO A 128 -18.28 -15.52 2.49
N GLU A 129 -18.26 -15.24 1.20
CA GLU A 129 -17.22 -15.67 0.26
C GLU A 129 -15.98 -14.76 0.24
N GLY A 130 -16.02 -13.61 0.94
CA GLY A 130 -14.90 -12.68 1.01
C GLY A 130 -14.85 -11.65 -0.13
N PHE A 131 -13.67 -11.08 -0.38
CA PHE A 131 -13.46 -10.05 -1.39
C PHE A 131 -13.17 -10.70 -2.74
N ARG A 132 -13.80 -10.23 -3.80
CA ARG A 132 -13.57 -10.68 -5.17
C ARG A 132 -13.33 -9.47 -6.07
N PRO A 133 -12.18 -9.36 -6.75
CA PRO A 133 -12.02 -8.36 -7.79
C PRO A 133 -12.97 -8.70 -8.93
N VAL A 134 -13.81 -7.76 -9.34
CA VAL A 134 -14.88 -8.05 -10.30
C VAL A 134 -14.76 -7.22 -11.58
N PHE A 135 -14.32 -5.96 -11.46
CA PHE A 135 -14.31 -5.06 -12.60
C PHE A 135 -12.99 -4.32 -12.70
N LEU A 136 -12.48 -4.19 -13.91
CA LEU A 136 -11.47 -3.20 -14.26
C LEU A 136 -12.15 -2.09 -15.07
N LEU A 137 -11.95 -0.87 -14.59
CA LEU A 137 -12.49 0.35 -15.19
C LEU A 137 -11.35 1.22 -15.68
N HIS A 138 -11.54 1.85 -16.84
CA HIS A 138 -10.55 2.71 -17.46
C HIS A 138 -11.17 4.08 -17.78
N THR A 139 -10.42 5.12 -17.54
CA THR A 139 -10.72 6.49 -17.96
C THR A 139 -9.56 7.08 -18.74
N THR A 140 -9.85 7.87 -19.77
CA THR A 140 -8.88 8.65 -20.55
C THR A 140 -9.16 10.16 -20.50
N ASP A 141 -10.08 10.56 -19.62
CA ASP A 141 -10.52 11.95 -19.50
C ASP A 141 -10.56 12.44 -18.04
N SER A 142 -9.65 11.91 -17.22
CA SER A 142 -9.49 12.25 -15.79
C SER A 142 -10.72 11.88 -14.96
N GLY A 143 -11.34 10.74 -15.23
CA GLY A 143 -12.48 10.23 -14.47
C GLY A 143 -13.83 10.86 -14.79
N ARG A 144 -13.94 11.69 -15.87
CA ARG A 144 -15.24 12.22 -16.31
C ARG A 144 -16.11 11.15 -16.93
N LYS A 145 -15.49 10.21 -17.65
CA LYS A 145 -16.14 9.02 -18.20
C LYS A 145 -15.34 7.79 -17.85
N TRP A 146 -16.05 6.72 -17.59
CA TRP A 146 -15.47 5.43 -17.26
C TRP A 146 -16.00 4.36 -18.21
N THR A 147 -15.10 3.50 -18.64
CA THR A 147 -15.40 2.32 -19.45
C THR A 147 -15.02 1.09 -18.65
N GLU A 148 -15.95 0.17 -18.50
CA GLU A 148 -15.65 -1.18 -18.06
C GLU A 148 -14.88 -1.88 -19.18
N VAL A 149 -13.61 -2.20 -18.94
CA VAL A 149 -12.74 -2.80 -19.97
C VAL A 149 -12.65 -4.30 -19.84
N GLY A 150 -12.92 -4.84 -18.66
CA GLY A 150 -12.94 -6.28 -18.45
C GLY A 150 -13.28 -6.65 -17.03
N SER A 151 -13.36 -7.95 -16.80
CA SER A 151 -13.47 -8.57 -15.48
C SER A 151 -12.24 -9.41 -15.21
N PHE A 152 -11.87 -9.50 -13.96
CA PHE A 152 -10.76 -10.36 -13.55
C PHE A 152 -11.16 -11.84 -13.62
N PRO A 153 -10.23 -12.73 -13.97
CA PRO A 153 -10.43 -14.16 -13.80
C PRO A 153 -10.68 -14.49 -12.32
N GLU A 154 -11.18 -15.68 -12.06
CA GLU A 154 -11.53 -16.13 -10.71
C GLU A 154 -10.40 -15.91 -9.71
N GLY A 155 -10.70 -15.27 -8.58
CA GLY A 155 -9.80 -15.03 -7.45
C GLY A 155 -10.60 -14.64 -6.22
N VAL A 156 -10.07 -14.93 -5.03
CA VAL A 156 -10.64 -14.54 -3.74
C VAL A 156 -9.62 -13.64 -3.08
N GLY A 157 -9.76 -12.33 -3.22
CA GLY A 157 -8.83 -11.38 -2.62
C GLY A 157 -8.79 -10.06 -3.34
N THR A 158 -7.86 -9.21 -2.92
CA THR A 158 -7.64 -7.90 -3.50
C THR A 158 -6.71 -7.98 -4.70
N ALA A 159 -6.88 -7.07 -5.66
CA ALA A 159 -6.06 -6.97 -6.86
C ALA A 159 -5.02 -5.84 -6.71
N TRP A 160 -3.82 -6.07 -7.21
CA TRP A 160 -2.77 -5.07 -7.41
C TRP A 160 -2.50 -4.93 -8.88
N VAL A 161 -3.01 -3.85 -9.45
CA VAL A 161 -2.96 -3.60 -10.88
C VAL A 161 -1.78 -2.69 -11.21
N SER A 162 -0.97 -3.08 -12.18
CA SER A 162 0.12 -2.26 -12.68
C SER A 162 0.15 -2.29 -14.20
N PHE A 163 0.08 -1.13 -14.84
CA PHE A 163 0.11 -0.99 -16.28
C PHE A 163 1.38 -0.27 -16.74
N GLN A 164 1.99 -0.78 -17.79
CA GLN A 164 3.14 -0.16 -18.44
C GLN A 164 2.70 0.87 -19.48
N ASN A 165 1.54 0.68 -20.05
CA ASN A 165 0.80 1.57 -20.94
C ASN A 165 -0.67 1.16 -20.97
N ASP A 166 -1.49 1.79 -21.83
CA ASP A 166 -2.92 1.54 -21.95
C ASP A 166 -3.28 0.13 -22.48
N GLN A 167 -2.32 -0.65 -22.99
CA GLN A 167 -2.53 -2.00 -23.52
C GLN A 167 -1.94 -3.10 -22.65
N GLN A 168 -0.73 -2.89 -22.13
CA GLN A 168 -0.01 -3.93 -21.42
C GLN A 168 0.03 -3.68 -19.92
N GLY A 169 -0.45 -4.64 -19.17
CA GLY A 169 -0.50 -4.58 -17.72
C GLY A 169 -0.45 -5.96 -17.07
N TRP A 170 -0.27 -5.95 -15.77
CA TRP A 170 -0.26 -7.13 -14.91
C TRP A 170 -1.13 -6.87 -13.69
N ASP A 171 -1.65 -7.96 -13.19
CA ASP A 171 -2.43 -7.98 -11.96
C ASP A 171 -1.94 -9.11 -11.06
N ALA A 172 -1.77 -8.81 -9.78
CA ALA A 172 -1.47 -9.80 -8.76
C ALA A 172 -2.71 -9.97 -7.87
N ILE A 173 -3.34 -11.13 -7.91
CA ILE A 173 -4.51 -11.42 -7.10
C ILE A 173 -4.12 -12.33 -5.95
N GLY A 174 -4.34 -11.88 -4.73
CA GLY A 174 -4.23 -12.69 -3.53
C GLY A 174 -5.39 -13.67 -3.45
N ASN A 175 -5.11 -14.97 -3.26
CA ASN A 175 -6.14 -16.01 -3.18
C ASN A 175 -6.53 -16.38 -1.75
N GLY A 176 -6.33 -15.45 -0.80
CA GLY A 176 -6.61 -15.66 0.61
C GLY A 176 -5.63 -16.63 1.30
N ALA A 177 -5.74 -16.71 2.62
CA ALA A 177 -4.94 -17.61 3.44
C ALA A 177 -5.75 -18.84 3.83
N ALA A 178 -5.38 -20.02 3.36
CA ALA A 178 -5.94 -21.29 3.80
C ALA A 178 -4.82 -22.15 4.41
N GLY A 179 -4.98 -22.52 5.68
CA GLY A 179 -4.03 -23.42 6.36
C GLY A 179 -2.61 -22.84 6.51
N GLY A 180 -2.47 -21.52 6.60
CA GLY A 180 -1.16 -20.86 6.70
C GLY A 180 -0.45 -20.66 5.36
N THR A 181 -1.14 -20.92 4.25
CA THR A 181 -0.62 -20.74 2.89
C THR A 181 -1.28 -19.52 2.25
N PHE A 182 -0.50 -18.56 1.84
CA PHE A 182 -0.96 -17.42 1.05
C PHE A 182 -0.52 -17.64 -0.39
N THR A 183 -1.42 -17.55 -1.35
CA THR A 183 -1.10 -17.72 -2.76
C THR A 183 -1.42 -16.44 -3.53
N VAL A 184 -0.52 -16.06 -4.42
CA VAL A 184 -0.73 -14.95 -5.36
C VAL A 184 -0.77 -15.51 -6.77
N THR A 185 -1.78 -15.14 -7.54
CA THR A 185 -1.86 -15.47 -8.96
C THR A 185 -1.54 -14.21 -9.76
N ILE A 186 -0.64 -14.35 -10.72
CA ILE A 186 -0.23 -13.25 -11.61
C ILE A 186 -0.89 -13.45 -12.96
N TYR A 187 -1.54 -12.40 -13.41
CA TYR A 187 -2.17 -12.30 -14.72
C TYR A 187 -1.48 -11.23 -15.56
N GLU A 188 -1.44 -11.43 -16.88
CA GLU A 188 -0.96 -10.47 -17.87
C GLU A 188 -2.10 -10.12 -18.82
N THR A 189 -2.21 -8.85 -19.18
CA THR A 189 -3.04 -8.38 -20.28
C THR A 189 -2.18 -7.68 -21.33
N THR A 190 -2.54 -7.82 -22.59
CA THR A 190 -1.93 -7.13 -23.74
C THR A 190 -2.94 -6.34 -24.57
N ASN A 191 -4.15 -6.18 -24.03
CA ASN A 191 -5.28 -5.49 -24.68
C ASN A 191 -6.08 -4.63 -23.69
N GLY A 192 -5.37 -3.97 -22.77
CA GLY A 192 -5.95 -2.98 -21.88
C GLY A 192 -6.88 -3.56 -20.82
N GLY A 193 -6.69 -4.83 -20.43
CA GLY A 193 -7.50 -5.48 -19.41
C GLY A 193 -8.75 -6.17 -19.94
N VAL A 194 -9.01 -6.16 -21.27
CA VAL A 194 -10.16 -6.87 -21.87
C VAL A 194 -10.04 -8.38 -21.66
N HIS A 195 -8.83 -8.92 -21.83
CA HIS A 195 -8.54 -10.32 -21.52
C HIS A 195 -7.29 -10.43 -20.66
N TRP A 196 -7.37 -11.32 -19.67
CA TRP A 196 -6.30 -11.63 -18.76
C TRP A 196 -5.85 -13.08 -18.95
N VAL A 197 -4.55 -13.29 -19.03
CA VAL A 197 -3.94 -14.61 -19.13
C VAL A 197 -3.14 -14.86 -17.85
N MET A 198 -3.43 -15.96 -17.16
CA MET A 198 -2.63 -16.38 -16.01
C MET A 198 -1.23 -16.75 -16.50
N VAL A 199 -0.22 -16.04 -15.98
CA VAL A 199 1.18 -16.28 -16.32
C VAL A 199 1.93 -17.07 -15.24
N SER A 200 1.53 -16.94 -13.99
CA SER A 200 2.03 -17.79 -12.91
C SER A 200 1.08 -17.81 -11.71
N ARG A 201 1.22 -18.85 -10.90
CA ARG A 201 0.62 -18.94 -9.57
C ARG A 201 1.74 -19.24 -8.60
N SER A 202 2.01 -18.33 -7.68
CA SER A 202 2.93 -18.60 -6.58
C SER A 202 2.16 -19.21 -5.42
N MET A 203 2.61 -20.34 -4.94
CA MET A 203 2.12 -20.92 -3.69
C MET A 203 3.11 -20.58 -2.59
N SER A 204 2.64 -19.88 -1.58
CA SER A 204 3.43 -19.59 -0.39
C SER A 204 3.21 -20.66 0.67
N LEU A 205 4.27 -20.95 1.38
CA LEU A 205 4.34 -21.57 2.69
C LEU A 205 4.24 -23.10 2.78
N GLY A 206 5.35 -23.68 3.21
CA GLY A 206 5.48 -25.07 3.59
C GLY A 206 6.23 -25.94 2.60
N GLY A 207 6.76 -25.39 1.54
CA GLY A 207 7.67 -26.11 0.64
C GLY A 207 8.88 -26.64 1.40
N LYS A 208 9.14 -27.97 1.33
CA LYS A 208 10.36 -28.54 1.91
C LYS A 208 11.58 -27.86 1.33
N PRO A 209 12.61 -27.54 2.15
CA PRO A 209 13.90 -27.07 1.63
C PRO A 209 14.43 -28.04 0.58
N GLY A 210 14.64 -27.58 -0.65
CA GLY A 210 15.29 -28.38 -1.70
C GLY A 210 14.44 -28.73 -2.92
N THR A 211 13.16 -28.35 -2.99
CA THR A 211 12.43 -28.40 -4.25
C THR A 211 12.67 -27.11 -5.02
N PRO A 212 12.98 -27.14 -6.34
CA PRO A 212 13.02 -25.96 -7.17
C PRO A 212 11.57 -25.53 -7.38
N ASP A 213 11.13 -24.66 -6.48
CA ASP A 213 9.73 -24.34 -6.40
C ASP A 213 9.54 -22.86 -6.69
N ASN A 214 8.70 -22.55 -7.64
CA ASN A 214 8.10 -21.23 -7.86
C ASN A 214 7.18 -20.83 -6.69
N SER A 215 7.32 -21.48 -5.54
CA SER A 215 6.34 -21.61 -4.49
C SER A 215 6.61 -20.78 -3.25
N SER A 216 7.50 -19.83 -3.30
CA SER A 216 7.72 -18.94 -2.17
C SER A 216 7.05 -17.60 -2.44
N GLY A 217 5.74 -17.54 -2.31
CA GLY A 217 5.00 -16.32 -2.44
C GLY A 217 5.27 -15.35 -1.31
N CYS A 218 5.51 -14.11 -1.64
CA CYS A 218 5.35 -13.00 -0.73
C CYS A 218 3.88 -12.84 -0.36
N GLY A 219 3.57 -12.52 0.87
CA GLY A 219 2.31 -11.84 1.16
C GLY A 219 2.32 -10.50 0.42
N ASP A 220 1.17 -10.08 -0.02
CA ASP A 220 1.00 -9.04 -1.01
C ASP A 220 0.98 -7.62 -0.41
N THR A 221 2.00 -6.85 -0.65
CA THR A 221 1.98 -5.40 -0.42
C THR A 221 2.10 -4.59 -1.71
N GLY A 222 2.43 -5.20 -2.82
CA GLY A 222 2.42 -4.47 -4.08
C GLY A 222 3.07 -5.18 -5.25
N LEU A 223 2.58 -4.86 -6.43
CA LEU A 223 3.12 -5.23 -7.72
C LEU A 223 3.58 -3.98 -8.46
N VAL A 224 4.81 -3.96 -8.94
CA VAL A 224 5.34 -2.87 -9.77
C VAL A 224 5.97 -3.43 -11.03
N VAL A 225 5.71 -2.79 -12.15
CA VAL A 225 6.31 -3.07 -13.44
C VAL A 225 7.37 -2.02 -13.76
N GLN A 226 8.54 -2.50 -14.16
CA GLN A 226 9.66 -1.68 -14.59
C GLN A 226 10.21 -2.18 -15.93
N GLY A 227 10.97 -1.36 -16.61
CA GLY A 227 11.66 -1.73 -17.85
C GLY A 227 10.92 -1.31 -19.11
N THR A 228 11.19 -2.00 -20.21
CA THR A 228 10.60 -1.71 -21.50
C THR A 228 9.48 -2.71 -21.83
N LEU A 229 8.61 -2.35 -22.77
CA LEU A 229 7.56 -3.25 -23.27
C LEU A 229 8.05 -4.62 -23.74
N ARG A 230 9.32 -4.70 -24.18
CA ARG A 230 9.92 -5.95 -24.66
C ARG A 230 10.60 -6.77 -23.56
N ALA A 231 10.93 -6.13 -22.44
CA ALA A 231 11.62 -6.76 -21.32
C ALA A 231 11.13 -6.13 -20.00
N PRO A 232 9.87 -6.36 -19.63
CA PRO A 232 9.34 -5.87 -18.37
C PRO A 232 9.98 -6.65 -17.21
N VAL A 233 10.39 -5.92 -16.19
CA VAL A 233 10.80 -6.49 -14.90
C VAL A 233 9.68 -6.24 -13.92
N LEU A 234 9.15 -7.29 -13.32
CA LEU A 234 8.10 -7.22 -12.33
C LEU A 234 8.68 -7.42 -10.94
N TRP A 235 8.23 -6.64 -10.02
CA TRP A 235 8.56 -6.74 -8.60
C TRP A 235 7.29 -7.02 -7.82
N LEU A 236 7.29 -8.09 -7.07
CA LEU A 236 6.25 -8.43 -6.09
C LEU A 236 6.88 -8.34 -4.70
N THR A 237 6.28 -7.55 -3.83
CA THR A 237 6.76 -7.36 -2.46
C THR A 237 5.67 -7.68 -1.45
N GLY A 238 6.07 -7.94 -0.22
CA GLY A 238 5.08 -8.24 0.79
C GLY A 238 5.62 -8.64 2.14
N TYR A 239 4.68 -9.00 3.00
CA TYR A 239 4.92 -9.56 4.31
C TYR A 239 5.28 -11.04 4.21
N PHE A 240 6.21 -11.47 5.04
CA PHE A 240 6.49 -12.88 5.27
C PHE A 240 6.91 -13.14 6.72
N ALA A 241 6.58 -14.34 7.22
CA ALA A 241 6.85 -14.72 8.62
C ALA A 241 8.34 -14.83 8.95
N SER A 242 9.19 -15.01 7.95
CA SER A 242 10.65 -15.10 8.11
C SER A 242 11.40 -13.85 7.63
N GLY A 243 10.70 -12.72 7.46
CA GLY A 243 11.30 -11.45 7.07
C GLY A 243 10.64 -10.82 5.84
N PRO A 244 11.09 -9.62 5.45
CA PRO A 244 10.52 -8.92 4.30
C PRO A 244 10.76 -9.70 3.02
N CYS A 245 9.73 -9.81 2.19
CA CYS A 245 9.77 -10.56 0.95
C CYS A 245 9.85 -9.62 -0.25
N VAL A 246 10.80 -9.90 -1.15
CA VAL A 246 10.95 -9.22 -2.44
C VAL A 246 11.18 -10.26 -3.50
N MET A 247 10.36 -10.27 -4.52
CA MET A 247 10.49 -11.16 -5.66
C MET A 247 10.64 -10.37 -6.96
N GLU A 248 11.45 -10.90 -7.86
CA GLU A 248 11.71 -10.34 -9.18
C GLU A 248 11.33 -11.35 -10.27
N SER A 249 10.70 -10.86 -11.32
CA SER A 249 10.52 -11.58 -12.57
C SER A 249 11.05 -10.76 -13.74
N THR A 250 11.89 -11.37 -14.57
CA THR A 250 12.47 -10.75 -15.78
C THR A 250 11.87 -11.33 -17.06
N ASP A 251 10.84 -12.17 -16.96
CA ASP A 251 10.18 -12.83 -18.08
C ASP A 251 8.65 -12.61 -18.13
N GLY A 252 8.21 -11.44 -17.61
CA GLY A 252 6.81 -11.04 -17.64
C GLY A 252 5.93 -11.79 -16.62
N GLY A 253 6.50 -12.15 -15.48
CA GLY A 253 5.76 -12.80 -14.40
C GLY A 253 5.68 -14.31 -14.49
N ARG A 254 6.36 -14.96 -15.45
CA ARG A 254 6.31 -16.41 -15.65
C ARG A 254 7.19 -17.17 -14.66
N ARG A 255 8.33 -16.61 -14.31
CA ARG A 255 9.25 -17.14 -13.31
C ARG A 255 9.64 -16.05 -12.35
N TRP A 256 9.78 -16.40 -11.08
CA TRP A 256 10.09 -15.48 -10.00
C TRP A 256 11.33 -15.94 -9.24
N GLY A 257 12.22 -14.98 -8.98
CA GLY A 257 13.37 -15.16 -8.12
C GLY A 257 13.24 -14.34 -6.84
N HIS A 258 13.79 -14.84 -5.73
CA HIS A 258 13.88 -14.03 -4.50
C HIS A 258 15.05 -13.06 -4.61
N ALA A 259 14.76 -11.78 -4.39
CA ALA A 259 15.77 -10.78 -4.10
C ALA A 259 16.10 -10.86 -2.60
N ARG A 260 17.31 -11.30 -2.27
CA ARG A 260 17.76 -11.37 -0.87
C ARG A 260 18.13 -9.99 -0.36
N LEU A 261 17.50 -9.57 0.73
CA LEU A 261 17.84 -8.36 1.45
C LEU A 261 18.88 -8.69 2.53
N PRO A 262 20.03 -8.00 2.58
CA PRO A 262 21.00 -8.15 3.65
C PRO A 262 20.39 -7.88 5.03
N GLY A 263 20.94 -8.49 6.07
CA GLY A 263 20.51 -8.24 7.46
C GLY A 263 19.24 -8.97 7.89
N THR A 264 18.48 -9.59 6.98
CA THR A 264 17.17 -10.19 7.28
C THR A 264 17.19 -11.68 7.59
N SER A 265 18.37 -12.34 7.63
CA SER A 265 18.49 -13.79 7.80
C SER A 265 17.98 -14.33 9.15
N ALA A 266 17.91 -13.48 10.17
CA ALA A 266 17.37 -13.79 11.50
C ALA A 266 16.07 -13.05 11.80
N ALA A 267 15.38 -12.55 10.76
CA ALA A 267 14.15 -11.81 10.94
C ALA A 267 12.99 -12.71 11.41
N SER A 268 12.16 -12.19 12.30
CA SER A 268 10.95 -12.83 12.79
C SER A 268 9.72 -12.10 12.25
N GLY A 269 9.46 -12.24 10.95
CA GLY A 269 8.44 -11.47 10.25
C GLY A 269 8.97 -10.14 9.71
N GLY A 270 8.33 -9.65 8.68
CA GLY A 270 8.70 -8.38 8.07
C GLY A 270 7.99 -8.15 6.75
N GLU A 271 8.04 -6.93 6.28
CA GLU A 271 7.35 -6.47 5.09
C GLU A 271 8.29 -5.59 4.26
N ALA A 272 8.23 -5.72 2.96
CA ALA A 272 8.93 -4.85 2.02
C ALA A 272 7.94 -4.09 1.15
N TRP A 273 8.24 -2.82 0.92
CA TRP A 273 7.50 -2.03 -0.06
C TRP A 273 8.14 -2.15 -1.45
N PRO A 274 7.32 -2.00 -2.52
CA PRO A 274 7.82 -2.09 -3.86
C PRO A 274 9.02 -1.18 -4.14
N PRO A 275 10.05 -1.59 -4.94
CA PRO A 275 11.23 -0.77 -5.23
C PRO A 275 10.91 0.44 -6.12
N VAL A 276 11.55 1.58 -5.88
CA VAL A 276 11.55 2.75 -6.76
C VAL A 276 12.85 2.77 -7.54
N PHE A 277 12.75 2.85 -8.86
CA PHE A 277 13.92 2.95 -9.73
C PHE A 277 13.98 4.33 -10.38
N SER A 278 15.12 5.01 -10.26
CA SER A 278 15.40 6.25 -10.96
C SER A 278 16.02 6.00 -12.34
N SER A 279 16.52 4.78 -12.58
CA SER A 279 17.01 4.28 -13.87
C SER A 279 16.84 2.77 -13.92
N GLY A 280 17.11 2.12 -15.04
CA GLY A 280 17.02 0.66 -15.15
C GLY A 280 17.93 -0.12 -14.20
N SER A 281 18.97 0.50 -13.64
CA SER A 281 19.92 -0.13 -12.71
C SER A 281 19.89 0.43 -11.30
N ASN A 282 19.52 1.69 -11.11
CA ASN A 282 19.57 2.36 -9.81
C ASN A 282 18.19 2.46 -9.19
N GLY A 283 18.03 1.85 -8.02
CA GLY A 283 16.77 1.83 -7.30
C GLY A 283 16.95 1.75 -5.79
N ALA A 284 15.86 1.91 -5.07
CA ALA A 284 15.79 1.69 -3.63
C ALA A 284 14.41 1.18 -3.21
N LEU A 285 14.36 0.50 -2.08
CA LEU A 285 13.13 0.09 -1.41
C LEU A 285 13.27 0.25 0.11
N ALA A 286 12.16 0.36 0.79
CA ALA A 286 12.11 0.29 2.24
C ALA A 286 11.54 -1.06 2.68
N ALA A 287 11.98 -1.51 3.85
CA ALA A 287 11.42 -2.68 4.51
C ALA A 287 11.51 -2.54 6.04
N TRP A 288 10.60 -3.20 6.73
CA TRP A 288 10.74 -3.41 8.17
C TRP A 288 10.78 -4.90 8.49
N TYR A 289 11.44 -5.26 9.58
CA TYR A 289 11.47 -6.64 10.06
C TYR A 289 11.73 -6.72 11.56
N GLY A 290 11.19 -7.76 12.19
CA GLY A 290 11.42 -8.06 13.59
C GLY A 290 12.77 -8.72 13.81
N THR A 291 13.42 -8.39 14.92
CA THR A 291 14.63 -9.05 15.43
C THR A 291 14.46 -9.36 16.92
N GLU A 292 15.38 -10.11 17.52
CA GLU A 292 15.40 -10.34 18.97
C GLU A 292 15.56 -9.04 19.80
N HIS A 293 16.04 -7.96 19.17
CA HIS A 293 16.23 -6.65 19.80
C HIS A 293 15.11 -5.64 19.45
N GLY A 294 14.06 -6.09 18.77
CA GLY A 294 12.92 -5.26 18.34
C GLY A 294 12.81 -5.12 16.83
N ALA A 295 11.93 -4.23 16.40
CA ALA A 295 11.71 -3.98 14.98
C ALA A 295 12.83 -3.09 14.39
N VAL A 296 13.20 -3.37 13.16
CA VAL A 296 14.16 -2.59 12.37
C VAL A 296 13.47 -2.10 11.10
N THR A 297 13.60 -0.82 10.81
CA THR A 297 13.27 -0.27 9.49
C THR A 297 14.58 0.04 8.77
N ALA A 298 14.72 -0.51 7.57
CA ALA A 298 15.87 -0.32 6.71
C ALA A 298 15.46 0.12 5.32
N ILE A 299 16.35 0.85 4.65
CA ILE A 299 16.22 1.22 3.24
C ILE A 299 17.32 0.47 2.51
N TYR A 300 16.97 -0.14 1.40
CA TYR A 300 17.90 -0.90 0.57
C TYR A 300 18.08 -0.18 -0.75
N SER A 301 19.32 -0.05 -1.20
CA SER A 301 19.63 0.48 -2.52
C SER A 301 20.27 -0.57 -3.43
N THR A 302 20.09 -0.41 -4.73
CA THR A 302 20.72 -1.22 -5.77
C THR A 302 21.29 -0.32 -6.87
N THR A 303 22.40 -0.75 -7.46
CA THR A 303 23.01 -0.10 -8.65
C THR A 303 23.07 -1.04 -9.85
N ASN A 304 22.52 -2.24 -9.74
CA ASN A 304 22.56 -3.27 -10.77
C ASN A 304 21.18 -3.90 -11.08
N GLY A 305 20.13 -3.11 -10.92
CA GLY A 305 18.77 -3.50 -11.25
C GLY A 305 18.16 -4.52 -10.29
N GLY A 306 18.55 -4.48 -9.02
CA GLY A 306 18.00 -5.37 -8.00
C GLY A 306 18.71 -6.71 -7.82
N LYS A 307 19.74 -6.99 -8.65
CA LYS A 307 20.53 -8.24 -8.51
C LYS A 307 21.24 -8.34 -7.17
N THR A 308 21.66 -7.21 -6.62
CA THR A 308 22.17 -7.10 -5.25
C THR A 308 21.65 -5.84 -4.59
N TRP A 309 21.46 -5.91 -3.28
CA TRP A 309 20.97 -4.82 -2.45
C TRP A 309 21.97 -4.50 -1.35
N VAL A 310 22.07 -3.22 -1.00
CA VAL A 310 22.88 -2.71 0.10
C VAL A 310 21.94 -2.13 1.13
N GLU A 311 22.08 -2.59 2.39
CA GLU A 311 21.29 -2.09 3.52
C GLU A 311 21.79 -0.74 3.99
N HIS A 312 20.86 0.17 4.24
CA HIS A 312 21.08 1.46 4.89
C HIS A 312 20.09 1.58 6.04
N ARG A 313 20.60 1.74 7.22
CA ARG A 313 19.75 1.95 8.39
C ARG A 313 19.23 3.37 8.44
N SER A 314 17.97 3.51 8.80
CA SER A 314 17.39 4.81 9.09
C SER A 314 18.12 5.44 10.30
N PRO A 315 18.35 6.76 10.31
CA PRO A 315 18.91 7.44 11.48
C PRO A 315 17.98 7.43 12.69
N ALA A 316 16.68 7.25 12.47
CA ALA A 316 15.71 7.03 13.54
C ALA A 316 15.64 5.54 13.89
N ALA A 317 15.72 5.20 15.15
CA ALA A 317 15.32 3.88 15.62
C ALA A 317 13.80 3.75 15.43
N ASN A 318 13.34 2.83 14.57
CA ASN A 318 11.94 2.61 14.25
C ASN A 318 11.21 3.87 13.75
N PRO A 319 11.54 4.40 12.56
CA PRO A 319 10.78 5.48 12.00
C PRO A 319 9.34 5.01 11.76
N ALA A 320 8.39 5.88 12.06
CA ALA A 320 6.98 5.61 11.84
C ALA A 320 6.66 5.52 10.34
N LEU A 321 7.30 6.37 9.55
CA LEU A 321 7.05 6.51 8.12
C LEU A 321 8.37 6.60 7.35
N VAL A 322 8.39 6.00 6.15
CA VAL A 322 9.52 6.09 5.21
C VAL A 322 8.98 6.36 3.82
N ALA A 323 9.57 7.35 3.12
CA ALA A 323 9.31 7.61 1.72
C ALA A 323 10.59 7.48 0.90
N VAL A 324 10.53 6.69 -0.17
CA VAL A 324 11.62 6.51 -1.13
C VAL A 324 11.29 7.29 -2.39
N VAL A 325 11.99 8.37 -2.65
CA VAL A 325 11.77 9.25 -3.81
C VAL A 325 12.58 8.78 -5.01
N SER A 326 13.81 8.35 -4.77
CA SER A 326 14.74 7.88 -5.81
C SER A 326 15.75 6.91 -5.22
N ALA A 327 16.69 6.42 -6.02
CA ALA A 327 17.78 5.57 -5.54
C ALA A 327 18.63 6.22 -4.43
N THR A 328 18.66 7.56 -4.33
CA THR A 328 19.52 8.29 -3.39
C THR A 328 18.78 9.25 -2.47
N THR A 329 17.53 9.58 -2.78
CA THR A 329 16.72 10.54 -1.99
C THR A 329 15.64 9.80 -1.22
N TRP A 330 15.74 9.86 0.09
CA TRP A 330 14.81 9.18 1.01
C TRP A 330 14.42 10.11 2.16
N PHE A 331 13.23 9.87 2.69
CA PHE A 331 12.75 10.51 3.91
C PHE A 331 12.39 9.43 4.93
N ALA A 332 12.59 9.74 6.19
CA ALA A 332 12.10 8.95 7.31
C ALA A 332 11.54 9.91 8.37
N ALA A 333 10.49 9.52 9.07
CA ALA A 333 9.87 10.38 10.05
C ALA A 333 9.42 9.60 11.30
N ILE A 334 9.54 10.24 12.46
CA ILE A 334 8.97 9.81 13.73
C ILE A 334 8.60 11.05 14.56
N ASP A 335 7.45 11.03 15.18
CA ASP A 335 6.90 12.17 15.94
C ASP A 335 6.91 13.45 15.07
N ARG A 336 7.70 14.44 15.46
CA ARG A 336 7.89 15.70 14.73
C ARG A 336 9.24 15.80 14.04
N THR A 337 10.00 14.73 13.98
CA THR A 337 11.35 14.73 13.43
C THR A 337 11.35 14.05 12.06
N PHE A 338 11.74 14.80 11.05
CA PHE A 338 11.92 14.34 9.69
C PHE A 338 13.41 14.25 9.37
N TYR A 339 13.82 13.14 8.80
CA TYR A 339 15.16 12.87 8.33
C TYR A 339 15.15 12.79 6.82
N ARG A 340 16.14 13.41 6.17
CA ARG A 340 16.30 13.37 4.73
C ARG A 340 17.73 13.03 4.35
N THR A 341 17.89 12.17 3.37
CA THR A 341 19.13 11.93 2.65
C THR A 341 18.96 12.25 1.16
N THR A 342 20.02 12.69 0.50
CA THR A 342 20.09 12.87 -0.96
C THR A 342 21.30 12.16 -1.57
N ASP A 343 22.04 11.41 -0.76
CA ASP A 343 23.27 10.69 -1.11
C ASP A 343 23.20 9.19 -0.78
N GLY A 344 21.97 8.65 -0.74
CA GLY A 344 21.75 7.23 -0.53
C GLY A 344 22.05 6.77 0.90
N GLY A 345 21.76 7.61 1.89
CA GLY A 345 21.93 7.28 3.30
C GLY A 345 23.33 7.45 3.83
N THR A 346 24.27 7.99 3.04
CA THR A 346 25.63 8.29 3.49
C THR A 346 25.64 9.42 4.52
N SER A 347 24.81 10.44 4.28
CA SER A 347 24.53 11.49 5.25
C SER A 347 23.03 11.77 5.35
N TRP A 348 22.64 12.27 6.54
CA TRP A 348 21.26 12.60 6.82
C TRP A 348 21.16 14.01 7.42
N SER A 349 20.23 14.79 6.89
CA SER A 349 19.80 16.05 7.49
C SER A 349 18.55 15.82 8.33
N THR A 350 18.46 16.53 9.45
CA THR A 350 17.32 16.43 10.38
C THR A 350 16.53 17.72 10.38
N VAL A 351 15.23 17.61 10.28
CA VAL A 351 14.30 18.73 10.32
C VAL A 351 13.22 18.43 11.36
N ARG A 352 12.94 19.42 12.21
CA ARG A 352 11.76 19.34 13.08
C ARG A 352 10.56 19.90 12.35
N GLY A 353 9.63 19.01 11.98
CA GLY A 353 8.40 19.37 11.29
C GLY A 353 7.31 19.93 12.20
N SER A 354 6.36 20.64 11.63
CA SER A 354 5.16 21.09 12.33
C SER A 354 4.16 19.94 12.55
N LEU A 355 4.13 18.95 11.66
CA LEU A 355 3.27 17.76 11.76
C LEU A 355 3.88 16.74 12.74
N ASN A 356 3.04 16.18 13.58
CA ASN A 356 3.37 15.04 14.40
C ASN A 356 2.84 13.77 13.73
N VAL A 357 3.74 12.96 13.17
CA VAL A 357 3.36 11.68 12.54
C VAL A 357 3.17 10.55 13.57
N GLY A 358 3.44 10.82 14.84
CA GLY A 358 3.35 9.82 15.90
C GLY A 358 4.39 8.72 15.81
N GLY A 359 4.15 7.65 16.53
CA GLY A 359 4.85 6.38 16.40
C GLY A 359 4.30 5.56 15.22
N VAL A 360 4.76 4.33 15.07
CA VAL A 360 4.29 3.42 14.01
C VAL A 360 2.78 3.19 14.15
N GLN A 361 2.03 3.72 13.19
CA GLN A 361 0.57 3.53 13.04
C GLN A 361 0.32 2.96 11.66
N ALA A 362 -0.48 1.90 11.60
CA ALA A 362 -0.72 1.16 10.36
C ALA A 362 -1.42 2.00 9.26
N SER A 363 -2.12 3.07 9.64
CA SER A 363 -2.90 3.91 8.72
C SER A 363 -2.20 5.21 8.29
N ASN A 364 -0.99 5.48 8.79
CA ASN A 364 -0.28 6.68 8.40
C ASN A 364 0.57 6.42 7.17
N THR A 365 0.55 7.33 6.20
CA THR A 365 1.36 7.25 4.96
C THR A 365 2.19 8.51 4.76
N LEU A 366 3.28 8.38 4.01
CA LEU A 366 4.17 9.48 3.65
C LEU A 366 4.62 9.29 2.21
N ASP A 367 4.35 10.25 1.36
CA ASP A 367 4.79 10.27 -0.03
C ASP A 367 5.49 11.60 -0.35
N PHE A 368 6.62 11.52 -1.06
CA PHE A 368 7.34 12.66 -1.58
C PHE A 368 7.58 12.47 -3.08
N VAL A 369 7.13 13.42 -3.89
CA VAL A 369 7.35 13.36 -5.35
C VAL A 369 8.71 13.93 -5.75
N ASN A 370 9.31 14.74 -4.88
CA ASN A 370 10.66 15.31 -5.03
C ASN A 370 11.23 15.65 -3.64
N THR A 371 12.31 16.44 -3.58
CA THR A 371 12.97 16.77 -2.32
C THR A 371 12.23 17.79 -1.46
N VAL A 372 11.20 18.48 -1.98
CA VAL A 372 10.52 19.57 -1.26
C VAL A 372 9.03 19.33 -1.10
N ASP A 373 8.38 18.72 -2.11
CA ASP A 373 6.94 18.50 -2.12
C ASP A 373 6.60 17.09 -1.62
N GLY A 374 5.84 17.03 -0.55
CA GLY A 374 5.41 15.77 0.06
C GLY A 374 4.02 15.86 0.68
N TRP A 375 3.36 14.69 0.78
CA TRP A 375 2.06 14.53 1.40
C TRP A 375 2.13 13.42 2.44
N ALA A 376 1.31 13.56 3.47
CA ALA A 376 1.14 12.56 4.49
C ALA A 376 -0.32 12.36 4.79
N VAL A 377 -0.73 11.12 5.02
CA VAL A 377 -1.98 10.83 5.71
C VAL A 377 -1.64 10.53 7.16
N VAL A 378 -2.20 11.31 8.06
CA VAL A 378 -2.03 11.13 9.50
C VAL A 378 -3.38 11.25 10.17
N GLU A 379 -3.78 10.19 10.87
CA GLU A 379 -5.09 10.12 11.53
C GLU A 379 -6.26 10.41 10.55
N GLY A 380 -6.20 9.82 9.34
CA GLY A 380 -7.22 9.97 8.31
C GLY A 380 -7.27 11.35 7.65
N ARG A 381 -6.27 12.20 7.84
CA ARG A 381 -6.21 13.55 7.28
C ARG A 381 -5.01 13.73 6.35
N VAL A 382 -5.22 14.42 5.25
CA VAL A 382 -4.17 14.75 4.28
C VAL A 382 -3.43 16.00 4.71
N TRP A 383 -2.12 15.91 4.70
CA TRP A 383 -1.20 17.01 4.98
C TRP A 383 -0.25 17.17 3.82
N HIS A 384 0.09 18.40 3.48
CA HIS A 384 0.99 18.78 2.40
C HIS A 384 2.14 19.65 2.91
N THR A 385 3.33 19.41 2.41
CA THR A 385 4.52 20.23 2.61
C THR A 385 5.15 20.61 1.28
N THR A 386 5.68 21.82 1.19
CA THR A 386 6.45 22.33 0.05
C THR A 386 7.85 22.80 0.46
N ASP A 387 8.30 22.39 1.65
CA ASP A 387 9.56 22.84 2.26
C ASP A 387 10.30 21.69 2.99
N GLU A 388 10.30 20.50 2.39
CA GLU A 388 11.05 19.34 2.90
C GLU A 388 10.52 18.78 4.22
N GLY A 389 9.25 19.02 4.56
CA GLY A 389 8.64 18.54 5.79
C GLY A 389 8.76 19.50 7.00
N ARG A 390 9.19 20.76 6.81
CA ARG A 390 9.27 21.75 7.91
C ARG A 390 7.90 22.24 8.31
N MET A 391 7.13 22.68 7.32
CA MET A 391 5.75 23.12 7.51
C MET A 391 4.81 22.19 6.79
N TRP A 392 3.74 21.81 7.47
CA TRP A 392 2.69 20.97 6.94
C TRP A 392 1.37 21.71 7.03
N VAL A 393 0.66 21.76 5.93
CA VAL A 393 -0.67 22.36 5.80
C VAL A 393 -1.69 21.24 5.67
N HIS A 394 -2.78 21.34 6.43
CA HIS A 394 -3.90 20.41 6.33
C HIS A 394 -4.71 20.71 5.06
N GLU A 395 -4.87 19.71 4.21
CA GLU A 395 -5.71 19.79 3.02
C GLU A 395 -7.15 19.38 3.37
N VAL A 396 -8.11 20.17 2.89
CA VAL A 396 -9.53 19.91 3.13
C VAL A 396 -10.13 19.25 1.90
N LEU A 397 -10.57 18.00 2.06
CA LEU A 397 -11.23 17.27 0.99
C LEU A 397 -12.72 17.67 0.92
N PRO A 398 -13.38 17.55 -0.25
CA PRO A 398 -14.81 17.86 -0.40
C PRO A 398 -15.65 16.89 0.41
N THR A 399 -16.68 17.42 1.08
CA THR A 399 -17.65 16.63 1.87
C THR A 399 -18.72 16.00 0.98
#